data_1ec0a0de2ced078a52e74d200cae4310
#
_entry.id   1ec0a0de2ced078a52e74d200cae4310
#
_cell.length_a   1.000
_cell.length_b   1.000
_cell.length_c   1.000
_cell.angle_alpha   90.00
_cell.angle_beta   90.00
_cell.angle_gamma   90.00
#
_symmetry.space_group_name_H-M   'P 1'
#
loop_
_entity.id
_entity.type
_entity.pdbx_description
1 polymer ?
#
loop_
_entity_poly.entity_id
_entity_poly.type
_entity_poly.pdbx_seq_one_letter_code
_entity_poly.pdbx_strand_id
1 'polypeptide(L)'
;MAASAIRTGVSIALLALASVTAGCAYGIKGSLPAHLSTVRITPFRSSVQEYGLEQELNSLFVEEMVSEGRLSIVTASPDAVIECTITGFFRTPYSYSSSEQIEEYRLELRASMSFTDLVADEAILANEPVSEWIVYDPAREEYSAAKRRLLVQTADEMARMCISGW
;
A
#
# COMPACT_ATOMS: atom_id res chain seq x y z
N MET A 1 58.65 22.57 -24.34
CA MET A 1 58.16 21.83 -23.15
C MET A 1 56.82 22.40 -22.55
N ALA A 2 56.49 23.69 -22.70
CA ALA A 2 55.30 24.30 -22.14
C ALA A 2 53.97 23.86 -22.81
N ALA A 3 53.97 23.61 -24.11
CA ALA A 3 52.75 23.26 -24.85
C ALA A 3 52.15 21.87 -24.51
N SER A 4 52.98 20.93 -24.05
CA SER A 4 52.55 19.58 -23.66
C SER A 4 51.82 19.59 -22.32
N ALA A 5 52.26 20.40 -21.35
CA ALA A 5 51.67 20.52 -20.04
C ALA A 5 50.24 21.14 -20.07
N ILE A 6 50.04 22.13 -20.98
CA ILE A 6 48.74 22.77 -21.15
C ILE A 6 47.69 21.80 -21.73
N ARG A 7 48.09 20.99 -22.71
CA ARG A 7 47.19 19.99 -23.33
C ARG A 7 46.77 18.90 -22.34
N THR A 8 47.67 18.47 -21.45
CA THR A 8 47.34 17.48 -20.42
C THR A 8 46.41 18.08 -19.36
N GLY A 9 46.62 19.33 -18.93
CA GLY A 9 45.75 20.02 -17.98
C GLY A 9 44.32 20.23 -18.48
N VAL A 10 44.15 20.61 -19.75
CA VAL A 10 42.83 20.78 -20.37
C VAL A 10 42.09 19.45 -20.49
N SER A 11 42.79 18.35 -20.83
CA SER A 11 42.15 17.02 -20.93
C SER A 11 41.65 16.50 -19.56
N ILE A 12 42.41 16.73 -18.49
CA ILE A 12 42.02 16.34 -17.14
C ILE A 12 40.84 17.20 -16.65
N ALA A 13 40.81 18.50 -16.94
CA ALA A 13 39.68 19.37 -16.60
C ALA A 13 38.40 19.01 -17.36
N LEU A 14 38.49 18.59 -18.62
CA LEU A 14 37.34 18.12 -19.39
C LEU A 14 36.78 16.78 -18.85
N LEU A 15 37.66 15.87 -18.43
CA LEU A 15 37.24 14.58 -17.82
C LEU A 15 36.59 14.80 -16.47
N ALA A 16 37.07 15.74 -15.66
CA ALA A 16 36.46 16.07 -14.36
C ALA A 16 35.08 16.74 -14.51
N LEU A 17 34.88 17.54 -15.57
CA LEU A 17 33.58 18.19 -15.83
C LEU A 17 32.52 17.19 -16.34
N ALA A 18 32.92 16.13 -17.02
CA ALA A 18 32.00 15.07 -17.49
C ALA A 18 31.47 14.19 -16.35
N SER A 19 32.14 14.13 -15.21
CA SER A 19 31.70 13.32 -14.05
C SER A 19 30.60 13.99 -13.23
N VAL A 20 30.32 15.27 -13.40
CA VAL A 20 29.31 16.02 -12.63
C VAL A 20 27.90 15.89 -13.23
N THR A 21 27.77 15.39 -14.47
CA THR A 21 26.51 15.24 -15.16
C THR A 21 25.81 13.89 -14.93
N ALA A 22 26.39 12.99 -14.13
CA ALA A 22 25.67 11.84 -13.59
C ALA A 22 24.71 12.33 -12.50
N GLY A 23 23.78 13.23 -12.87
CA GLY A 23 22.68 13.64 -12.03
C GLY A 23 21.90 12.39 -11.64
N CYS A 24 21.90 12.08 -10.35
CA CYS A 24 20.99 11.11 -9.79
C CYS A 24 19.59 11.50 -10.26
N ALA A 25 19.00 10.73 -11.15
CA ALA A 25 17.56 10.69 -11.35
C ALA A 25 16.95 10.15 -10.04
N TYR A 26 16.91 11.01 -9.01
CA TYR A 26 16.14 10.77 -7.82
C TYR A 26 14.68 10.95 -8.26
N GLY A 27 14.07 9.85 -8.74
CA GLY A 27 12.63 9.79 -8.86
C GLY A 27 12.07 10.09 -7.48
N ILE A 28 11.26 11.13 -7.35
CA ILE A 28 10.48 11.40 -6.14
C ILE A 28 9.47 10.25 -6.07
N LYS A 29 9.87 9.16 -5.40
CA LYS A 29 8.95 8.10 -5.03
C LYS A 29 8.00 8.71 -4.00
N GLY A 30 6.70 8.76 -4.29
CA GLY A 30 5.71 9.09 -3.28
C GLY A 30 4.66 10.15 -3.64
N SER A 31 4.41 10.46 -4.91
CA SER A 31 3.21 11.22 -5.30
C SER A 31 2.49 10.53 -6.45
N LEU A 32 1.16 10.47 -6.35
CA LEU A 32 0.30 10.03 -7.44
C LEU A 32 0.69 10.76 -8.74
N PRO A 33 0.74 10.07 -9.90
CA PRO A 33 0.90 10.71 -11.19
C PRO A 33 -0.11 11.86 -11.37
N ALA A 34 0.37 13.00 -11.86
CA ALA A 34 -0.45 14.22 -11.94
C ALA A 34 -1.69 14.11 -12.86
N HIS A 35 -1.72 13.09 -13.72
CA HIS A 35 -2.87 12.83 -14.62
C HIS A 35 -3.98 12.02 -13.95
N LEU A 36 -3.70 11.34 -12.82
CA LEU A 36 -4.70 10.57 -12.08
C LEU A 36 -5.55 11.50 -11.21
N SER A 37 -6.81 11.57 -11.52
CA SER A 37 -7.81 12.37 -10.78
C SER A 37 -9.00 11.53 -10.34
N THR A 38 -9.28 10.44 -11.05
CA THR A 38 -10.42 9.55 -10.80
C THR A 38 -10.01 8.11 -10.65
N VAL A 39 -10.70 7.37 -9.78
CA VAL A 39 -10.45 5.95 -9.54
C VAL A 39 -11.77 5.17 -9.42
N ARG A 40 -11.78 3.97 -9.93
CA ARG A 40 -12.82 2.98 -9.66
C ARG A 40 -12.29 1.95 -8.68
N ILE A 41 -13.00 1.77 -7.58
CA ILE A 41 -12.77 0.68 -6.63
C ILE A 41 -13.74 -0.44 -7.00
N THR A 42 -13.19 -1.59 -7.39
CA THR A 42 -14.03 -2.78 -7.68
C THR A 42 -14.48 -3.41 -6.35
N PRO A 43 -15.64 -4.06 -6.31
CA PRO A 43 -16.03 -4.84 -5.14
C PRO A 43 -14.92 -5.84 -4.77
N PHE A 44 -14.51 -5.82 -3.50
CA PHE A 44 -13.46 -6.70 -3.02
C PHE A 44 -13.92 -8.15 -3.08
N ARG A 45 -12.97 -9.04 -3.33
CA ARG A 45 -13.19 -10.49 -3.35
C ARG A 45 -12.62 -11.11 -2.09
N SER A 46 -13.16 -12.27 -1.71
CA SER A 46 -12.64 -13.05 -0.59
C SER A 46 -12.50 -14.51 -0.99
N SER A 47 -11.37 -15.11 -0.64
CA SER A 47 -11.14 -16.56 -0.72
C SER A 47 -11.34 -17.26 0.63
N VAL A 48 -11.71 -16.49 1.68
CA VAL A 48 -11.93 -17.02 3.03
C VAL A 48 -13.43 -17.08 3.35
N GLN A 49 -13.80 -17.98 4.28
CA GLN A 49 -15.19 -18.22 4.68
C GLN A 49 -15.58 -17.38 5.94
N GLU A 50 -15.27 -16.09 5.94
CA GLU A 50 -15.72 -15.17 7.00
C GLU A 50 -16.81 -14.27 6.41
N TYR A 51 -18.02 -14.38 6.94
CA TYR A 51 -19.18 -13.67 6.40
C TYR A 51 -19.04 -12.15 6.47
N GLY A 52 -19.28 -11.49 5.33
CA GLY A 52 -19.33 -10.04 5.23
C GLY A 52 -17.97 -9.34 5.28
N LEU A 53 -16.87 -10.09 5.33
CA LEU A 53 -15.52 -9.54 5.51
C LEU A 53 -15.14 -8.60 4.35
N GLU A 54 -15.38 -9.03 3.12
CA GLU A 54 -15.04 -8.27 1.92
C GLU A 54 -15.90 -7.01 1.77
N GLN A 55 -17.19 -7.08 2.13
CA GLN A 55 -18.07 -5.91 2.06
C GLN A 55 -17.68 -4.87 3.12
N GLU A 56 -17.39 -5.32 4.36
CA GLU A 56 -17.00 -4.42 5.44
C GLU A 56 -15.65 -3.75 5.15
N LEU A 57 -14.65 -4.51 4.71
CA LEU A 57 -13.35 -3.96 4.33
C LEU A 57 -13.47 -3.00 3.14
N ASN A 58 -14.25 -3.36 2.12
CA ASN A 58 -14.47 -2.49 0.96
C ASN A 58 -15.10 -1.16 1.36
N SER A 59 -16.10 -1.18 2.26
CA SER A 59 -16.77 0.04 2.73
C SER A 59 -15.80 0.95 3.49
N LEU A 60 -15.01 0.38 4.41
CA LEU A 60 -14.01 1.12 5.18
C LEU A 60 -12.91 1.70 4.28
N PHE A 61 -12.46 0.93 3.30
CA PHE A 61 -11.47 1.42 2.33
C PHE A 61 -12.01 2.57 1.47
N VAL A 62 -13.26 2.50 1.03
CA VAL A 62 -13.91 3.60 0.30
C VAL A 62 -14.02 4.84 1.19
N GLU A 63 -14.43 4.70 2.46
CA GLU A 63 -14.48 5.80 3.42
C GLU A 63 -13.11 6.47 3.60
N GLU A 64 -12.04 5.67 3.72
CA GLU A 64 -10.68 6.17 3.86
C GLU A 64 -10.19 6.90 2.60
N MET A 65 -10.41 6.33 1.42
CA MET A 65 -10.06 6.98 0.14
C MET A 65 -10.80 8.31 -0.09
N VAL A 66 -12.07 8.40 0.36
CA VAL A 66 -12.84 9.66 0.31
C VAL A 66 -12.28 10.67 1.31
N SER A 67 -11.88 10.22 2.52
CA SER A 67 -11.27 11.07 3.55
C SER A 67 -9.95 11.68 3.10
N GLU A 68 -9.12 10.89 2.41
CA GLU A 68 -7.86 11.35 1.82
C GLU A 68 -8.06 12.40 0.71
N GLY A 69 -9.15 12.31 -0.03
CA GLY A 69 -9.59 13.33 -0.99
C GLY A 69 -8.65 13.56 -2.18
N ARG A 70 -7.70 12.66 -2.44
CA ARG A 70 -6.73 12.79 -3.53
C ARG A 70 -7.25 12.30 -4.86
N LEU A 71 -8.13 11.30 -4.84
CA LEU A 71 -8.76 10.70 -6.01
C LEU A 71 -10.28 10.75 -5.84
N SER A 72 -10.99 11.13 -6.90
CA SER A 72 -12.45 11.08 -6.94
C SER A 72 -12.91 9.66 -7.33
N ILE A 73 -13.76 9.04 -6.50
CA ILE A 73 -14.28 7.71 -6.80
C ILE A 73 -15.40 7.81 -7.83
N VAL A 74 -15.26 7.11 -8.95
CA VAL A 74 -16.22 7.12 -10.06
C VAL A 74 -16.55 5.69 -10.52
N THR A 75 -17.71 5.52 -11.14
CA THR A 75 -18.14 4.23 -11.71
C THR A 75 -17.86 4.11 -13.20
N ALA A 76 -17.78 5.23 -13.92
CA ALA A 76 -17.60 5.27 -15.36
C ALA A 76 -16.34 6.06 -15.73
N SER A 77 -15.63 5.61 -16.76
CA SER A 77 -14.43 6.25 -17.31
C SER A 77 -13.41 6.69 -16.26
N PRO A 78 -12.97 5.81 -15.35
CA PRO A 78 -11.93 6.13 -14.37
C PRO A 78 -10.56 6.24 -15.05
N ASP A 79 -9.66 7.06 -14.46
CA ASP A 79 -8.26 7.11 -14.88
C ASP A 79 -7.49 5.88 -14.36
N ALA A 80 -7.94 5.31 -13.23
CA ALA A 80 -7.31 4.14 -12.63
C ALA A 80 -8.33 3.19 -11.98
N VAL A 81 -7.90 1.96 -11.70
CA VAL A 81 -8.72 0.93 -11.04
C VAL A 81 -7.95 0.30 -9.87
N ILE A 82 -8.66 0.10 -8.76
CA ILE A 82 -8.17 -0.63 -7.60
C ILE A 82 -8.97 -1.93 -7.46
N GLU A 83 -8.24 -3.03 -7.28
CA GLU A 83 -8.77 -4.36 -7.04
C GLU A 83 -8.14 -4.94 -5.79
N CYS A 84 -8.92 -5.65 -4.98
CA CYS A 84 -8.41 -6.33 -3.80
C CYS A 84 -9.05 -7.71 -3.65
N THR A 85 -8.22 -8.67 -3.23
CA THR A 85 -8.65 -10.02 -2.89
C THR A 85 -8.12 -10.38 -1.50
N ILE A 86 -9.02 -10.68 -0.56
CA ILE A 86 -8.66 -11.19 0.76
C ILE A 86 -8.25 -12.65 0.59
N THR A 87 -7.01 -12.95 0.98
CA THR A 87 -6.38 -14.28 0.82
C THR A 87 -6.30 -15.07 2.12
N GLY A 88 -6.45 -14.40 3.27
CA GLY A 88 -6.42 -15.06 4.57
C GLY A 88 -7.06 -14.22 5.67
N PHE A 89 -7.71 -14.92 6.60
CA PHE A 89 -8.20 -14.34 7.85
C PHE A 89 -8.04 -15.38 8.94
N PHE A 90 -7.25 -15.07 9.97
CA PHE A 90 -6.83 -16.05 10.97
C PHE A 90 -7.10 -15.51 12.38
N ARG A 91 -7.57 -16.41 13.24
CA ARG A 91 -7.64 -16.20 14.68
C ARG A 91 -6.82 -17.27 15.36
N THR A 92 -5.73 -16.89 16.00
CA THR A 92 -4.80 -17.81 16.67
C THR A 92 -4.59 -17.41 18.13
N PRO A 93 -4.41 -18.35 19.07
CA PRO A 93 -3.98 -18.02 20.42
C PRO A 93 -2.67 -17.24 20.40
N TYR A 94 -2.59 -16.17 21.21
CA TYR A 94 -1.41 -15.31 21.29
C TYR A 94 -0.69 -15.44 22.65
N SER A 95 -1.45 -15.43 23.75
CA SER A 95 -0.91 -15.61 25.09
C SER A 95 -1.74 -16.58 25.92
N TYR A 96 -1.09 -17.17 26.93
CA TYR A 96 -1.67 -18.14 27.86
C TYR A 96 -1.40 -17.71 29.29
N SER A 97 -2.36 -17.96 30.18
CA SER A 97 -2.20 -17.82 31.63
C SER A 97 -1.27 -18.87 32.20
N SER A 98 -0.92 -18.72 33.47
CA SER A 98 -0.17 -19.73 34.23
C SER A 98 -0.91 -21.07 34.40
N SER A 99 -2.23 -21.05 34.14
CA SER A 99 -3.10 -22.25 34.13
C SER A 99 -3.35 -22.82 32.72
N GLU A 100 -2.52 -22.44 31.73
CA GLU A 100 -2.61 -22.85 30.32
C GLU A 100 -3.92 -22.49 29.61
N GLN A 101 -4.66 -21.51 30.11
CA GLN A 101 -5.85 -20.98 29.45
C GLN A 101 -5.45 -19.84 28.52
N ILE A 102 -6.13 -19.75 27.35
CA ILE A 102 -5.88 -18.67 26.39
C ILE A 102 -6.36 -17.34 27.01
N GLU A 103 -5.47 -16.36 27.12
CA GLU A 103 -5.77 -15.00 27.58
C GLU A 103 -6.02 -14.06 26.41
N GLU A 104 -5.22 -14.18 25.34
CA GLU A 104 -5.33 -13.29 24.20
C GLU A 104 -5.33 -14.06 22.90
N TYR A 105 -5.98 -13.49 21.89
CA TYR A 105 -5.95 -13.97 20.51
C TYR A 105 -5.31 -12.92 19.61
N ARG A 106 -4.58 -13.39 18.61
CA ARG A 106 -4.16 -12.64 17.44
C ARG A 106 -5.20 -12.83 16.34
N LEU A 107 -5.70 -11.72 15.80
CA LEU A 107 -6.43 -11.68 14.53
C LEU A 107 -5.47 -11.19 13.46
N GLU A 108 -5.43 -11.84 12.31
CA GLU A 108 -4.59 -11.48 11.18
C GLU A 108 -5.42 -11.52 9.90
N LEU A 109 -5.32 -10.48 9.10
CA LEU A 109 -5.89 -10.39 7.77
C LEU A 109 -4.77 -10.30 6.74
N ARG A 110 -4.90 -11.06 5.66
CA ARG A 110 -4.03 -10.99 4.49
C ARG A 110 -4.85 -10.72 3.26
N ALA A 111 -4.36 -9.83 2.43
CA ALA A 111 -4.98 -9.49 1.16
C ALA A 111 -3.90 -9.28 0.10
N SER A 112 -4.32 -9.25 -1.15
CA SER A 112 -3.51 -8.85 -2.29
C SER A 112 -4.24 -7.71 -2.99
N MET A 113 -3.54 -6.61 -3.24
CA MET A 113 -4.09 -5.40 -3.85
C MET A 113 -3.37 -5.07 -5.14
N SER A 114 -4.14 -4.67 -6.15
CA SER A 114 -3.63 -4.11 -7.40
C SER A 114 -4.19 -2.71 -7.62
N PHE A 115 -3.35 -1.81 -8.09
CA PHE A 115 -3.71 -0.47 -8.49
C PHE A 115 -3.14 -0.21 -9.87
N THR A 116 -4.00 -0.05 -10.88
CA THR A 116 -3.61 0.06 -12.28
C THR A 116 -4.02 1.42 -12.84
N ASP A 117 -3.07 2.12 -13.42
CA ASP A 117 -3.28 3.32 -14.22
C ASP A 117 -3.81 2.89 -15.60
N LEU A 118 -5.04 3.28 -15.92
CA LEU A 118 -5.68 2.93 -17.20
C LEU A 118 -5.30 3.91 -18.33
N VAL A 119 -4.74 5.07 -17.98
CA VAL A 119 -4.31 6.07 -18.96
C VAL A 119 -2.92 5.74 -19.49
N ALA A 120 -2.01 5.37 -18.62
CA ALA A 120 -0.65 4.96 -18.97
C ALA A 120 -0.54 3.46 -19.33
N ASP A 121 -1.57 2.66 -19.02
CA ASP A 121 -1.57 1.18 -19.11
C ASP A 121 -0.43 0.55 -18.27
N GLU A 122 -0.24 1.07 -17.05
CA GLU A 122 0.81 0.64 -16.13
C GLU A 122 0.25 0.23 -14.78
N ALA A 123 0.84 -0.81 -14.18
CA ALA A 123 0.53 -1.20 -12.82
C ALA A 123 1.32 -0.31 -11.83
N ILE A 124 0.60 0.43 -11.02
CA ILE A 124 1.15 1.20 -9.90
C ILE A 124 1.48 0.26 -8.73
N LEU A 125 0.53 -0.62 -8.39
CA LEU A 125 0.72 -1.74 -7.47
C LEU A 125 0.31 -3.02 -8.20
N ALA A 126 1.18 -4.03 -8.20
CA ALA A 126 0.95 -5.28 -8.92
C ALA A 126 0.82 -6.45 -7.94
N ASN A 127 -0.40 -6.76 -7.50
CA ASN A 127 -0.68 -7.82 -6.51
C ASN A 127 0.12 -7.65 -5.22
N GLU A 128 0.25 -6.41 -4.74
CA GLU A 128 1.01 -6.09 -3.56
C GLU A 128 0.38 -6.73 -2.32
N PRO A 129 1.15 -7.45 -1.50
CA PRO A 129 0.63 -8.10 -0.32
C PRO A 129 0.34 -7.07 0.78
N VAL A 130 -0.84 -7.17 1.37
CA VAL A 130 -1.24 -6.45 2.58
C VAL A 130 -1.39 -7.47 3.71
N SER A 131 -0.76 -7.23 4.84
CA SER A 131 -0.85 -8.13 6.00
C SER A 131 -0.88 -7.30 7.27
N GLU A 132 -2.03 -7.30 7.93
CA GLU A 132 -2.26 -6.58 9.18
C GLU A 132 -2.72 -7.54 10.27
N TRP A 133 -2.39 -7.23 11.50
CA TRP A 133 -2.79 -8.02 12.65
C TRP A 133 -2.96 -7.17 13.90
N ILE A 134 -3.80 -7.67 14.80
CA ILE A 134 -4.02 -7.11 16.15
C ILE A 134 -4.05 -8.23 17.18
N VAL A 135 -3.87 -7.85 18.43
CA VAL A 135 -4.14 -8.74 19.58
C VAL A 135 -5.34 -8.20 20.33
N TYR A 136 -6.18 -9.10 20.85
CA TYR A 136 -7.31 -8.75 21.70
C TYR A 136 -7.53 -9.79 22.80
N ASP A 137 -8.00 -9.31 23.95
CA ASP A 137 -8.40 -10.11 25.10
C ASP A 137 -9.94 -10.32 25.04
N PRO A 138 -10.45 -11.56 24.87
CA PRO A 138 -11.88 -11.83 24.75
C PRO A 138 -12.66 -11.57 26.07
N ALA A 139 -11.98 -11.39 27.20
CA ALA A 139 -12.61 -10.97 28.43
C ALA A 139 -12.90 -9.46 28.49
N ARG A 140 -12.27 -8.67 27.63
CA ARG A 140 -12.36 -7.22 27.60
C ARG A 140 -12.94 -6.65 26.32
N GLU A 141 -12.78 -7.35 25.20
CA GLU A 141 -13.18 -6.88 23.88
C GLU A 141 -13.93 -8.00 23.13
N GLU A 142 -15.12 -7.69 22.64
CA GLU A 142 -15.88 -8.59 21.79
C GLU A 142 -15.18 -8.84 20.45
N TYR A 143 -15.29 -10.07 19.94
CA TYR A 143 -14.67 -10.46 18.67
C TYR A 143 -15.06 -9.53 17.51
N SER A 144 -16.32 -9.11 17.44
CA SER A 144 -16.81 -8.19 16.39
C SER A 144 -16.13 -6.82 16.44
N ALA A 145 -15.86 -6.30 17.65
CA ALA A 145 -15.15 -5.03 17.84
C ALA A 145 -13.67 -5.17 17.45
N ALA A 146 -13.03 -6.25 17.88
CA ALA A 146 -11.66 -6.55 17.50
C ALA A 146 -11.52 -6.73 15.98
N LYS A 147 -12.44 -7.48 15.33
CA LYS A 147 -12.49 -7.63 13.88
C LYS A 147 -12.58 -6.27 13.19
N ARG A 148 -13.54 -5.41 13.59
CA ARG A 148 -13.70 -4.08 13.01
C ARG A 148 -12.43 -3.23 13.16
N ARG A 149 -11.77 -3.27 14.31
CA ARG A 149 -10.51 -2.55 14.55
C ARG A 149 -9.40 -2.99 13.60
N LEU A 150 -9.28 -4.31 13.36
CA LEU A 150 -8.35 -4.84 12.36
C LEU A 150 -8.69 -4.36 10.93
N LEU A 151 -9.98 -4.38 10.56
CA LEU A 151 -10.41 -3.94 9.24
C LEU A 151 -10.17 -2.44 9.01
N VAL A 152 -10.40 -1.59 10.03
CA VAL A 152 -10.07 -0.15 9.96
C VAL A 152 -8.57 0.05 9.74
N GLN A 153 -7.72 -0.64 10.53
CA GLN A 153 -6.27 -0.56 10.38
C GLN A 153 -5.83 -1.03 8.98
N THR A 154 -6.43 -2.10 8.47
CA THR A 154 -6.13 -2.62 7.13
C THR A 154 -6.54 -1.62 6.03
N ALA A 155 -7.72 -1.01 6.16
CA ALA A 155 -8.21 -0.03 5.19
C ALA A 155 -7.31 1.22 5.14
N ASP A 156 -6.88 1.73 6.29
CA ASP A 156 -5.93 2.84 6.42
C ASP A 156 -4.57 2.51 5.75
N GLU A 157 -4.01 1.32 6.00
CA GLU A 157 -2.77 0.89 5.36
C GLU A 157 -2.91 0.78 3.84
N MET A 158 -4.00 0.16 3.37
CA MET A 158 -4.29 0.05 1.93
C MET A 158 -4.41 1.43 1.26
N ALA A 159 -5.09 2.39 1.90
CA ALA A 159 -5.21 3.75 1.38
C ALA A 159 -3.84 4.45 1.32
N ARG A 160 -3.02 4.31 2.36
CA ARG A 160 -1.64 4.82 2.36
C ARG A 160 -0.80 4.24 1.24
N MET A 161 -0.89 2.94 0.98
CA MET A 161 -0.18 2.29 -0.12
C MET A 161 -0.58 2.87 -1.48
N CYS A 162 -1.87 3.19 -1.69
CA CYS A 162 -2.34 3.82 -2.93
C CYS A 162 -1.82 5.25 -3.11
N ILE A 163 -1.58 5.99 -2.03
CA ILE A 163 -1.33 7.43 -2.07
C ILE A 163 0.14 7.79 -1.90
N SER A 164 0.90 7.02 -1.12
CA SER A 164 2.26 7.36 -0.72
C SER A 164 3.25 6.19 -0.72
N GLY A 165 2.85 5.00 -1.11
CA GLY A 165 3.60 3.75 -0.91
C GLY A 165 4.59 3.37 -2.02
N TRP A 166 4.97 4.28 -2.94
CA TRP A 166 5.80 3.94 -4.11
C TRP A 166 6.93 4.91 -4.45
#